data_c820d432e082cd6afa70cbe9eaffc05a
#
_entry.id   c820d432e082cd6afa70cbe9eaffc05a
#
_cell.length_a   1.000
_cell.length_b   1.000
_cell.length_c   1.000
_cell.angle_alpha   90.00
_cell.angle_beta   90.00
_cell.angle_gamma   90.00
#
_symmetry.space_group_name_H-M   'P 1'
#
loop_
_entity.id
_entity.type
_entity.pdbx_description
1 polymer ?
#
loop_
_entity_poly.entity_id
_entity_poly.type
_entity_poly.pdbx_seq_one_letter_code
_entity_poly.pdbx_strand_id
1 'polypeptide(L)'
;MHTSLVDCLIEYEVSSPAHFLLNIGAAFHPGHEVVEERLTITPSMKVRNFSDERSGNRFIRLDAPKGILSVNYHARVQLHPVAQPLHLDETPVSALPDAVLHYLMPSRYCESDSLRRVAQQLFGHLPPGMGRVRAVESWIHESIDYQTGVTQPTTTAQDVFVQRVGGCRDFAHLGITLCRALNIPARLVVGYVNFAEPPQDFHAVFEAWLDGRWVLFDATRMAPIDRLVRIGTGRDAKDVAFATIFGDVKMLRKEITVDEGEMPAEDEGRATEPAVAASPGLSGF
;
A
#
# COMPACT_ATOMS: atom_id res chain seq x y z
N MET A 1 -7.07 0.37 22.02
CA MET A 1 -5.93 0.64 21.09
C MET A 1 -5.52 -0.71 20.51
N HIS A 2 -5.26 -0.79 19.22
CA HIS A 2 -4.82 -2.03 18.59
C HIS A 2 -3.34 -1.93 18.28
N THR A 3 -2.62 -3.00 18.56
CA THR A 3 -1.19 -3.13 18.21
C THR A 3 -1.06 -4.23 17.18
N SER A 4 -0.38 -3.96 16.08
CA SER A 4 0.02 -4.95 15.08
C SER A 4 1.50 -5.25 15.23
N LEU A 5 1.82 -6.54 15.26
CA LEU A 5 3.18 -7.07 15.19
C LEU A 5 3.40 -7.56 13.76
N VAL A 6 4.36 -6.98 13.07
CA VAL A 6 4.67 -7.27 11.68
C VAL A 6 6.00 -7.97 11.60
N ASP A 7 6.03 -9.13 10.93
CA ASP A 7 7.24 -9.81 10.50
C ASP A 7 7.20 -10.02 8.98
N CYS A 8 8.25 -9.58 8.30
CA CYS A 8 8.37 -9.71 6.86
C CYS A 8 9.76 -10.27 6.52
N LEU A 9 9.81 -11.53 6.11
CA LEU A 9 11.02 -12.20 5.65
C LEU A 9 10.97 -12.39 4.14
N ILE A 10 12.00 -11.90 3.43
CA ILE A 10 12.15 -12.08 1.99
C ILE A 10 13.58 -12.56 1.72
N GLU A 11 13.70 -13.65 0.96
CA GLU A 11 14.98 -14.23 0.58
C GLU A 11 15.12 -14.29 -0.94
N TYR A 12 16.31 -13.95 -1.40
CA TYR A 12 16.66 -13.91 -2.81
C TYR A 12 17.94 -14.67 -3.09
N GLU A 13 17.98 -15.34 -4.25
CA GLU A 13 19.20 -15.81 -4.88
C GLU A 13 19.66 -14.75 -5.88
N VAL A 14 20.83 -14.19 -5.63
CA VAL A 14 21.45 -13.13 -6.47
C VAL A 14 22.51 -13.79 -7.34
N SER A 15 22.23 -13.89 -8.65
CA SER A 15 23.12 -14.59 -9.62
C SER A 15 24.38 -13.77 -9.94
N SER A 16 24.25 -12.44 -9.91
CA SER A 16 25.35 -11.47 -10.12
C SER A 16 25.06 -10.22 -9.28
N PRO A 17 26.04 -9.36 -8.97
CA PRO A 17 25.80 -8.17 -8.16
C PRO A 17 24.59 -7.37 -8.64
N ALA A 18 23.68 -7.06 -7.74
CA ALA A 18 22.40 -6.45 -8.06
C ALA A 18 22.07 -5.30 -7.09
N HIS A 19 21.36 -4.29 -7.59
CA HIS A 19 20.88 -3.17 -6.81
C HIS A 19 19.41 -3.37 -6.43
N PHE A 20 19.08 -3.19 -5.16
CA PHE A 20 17.73 -3.31 -4.63
C PHE A 20 17.20 -1.95 -4.15
N LEU A 21 15.96 -1.69 -4.48
CA LEU A 21 15.14 -0.65 -3.89
C LEU A 21 13.93 -1.34 -3.25
N LEU A 22 13.89 -1.37 -1.92
CA LEU A 22 12.84 -2.02 -1.16
C LEU A 22 11.91 -0.97 -0.53
N ASN A 23 10.61 -1.25 -0.53
CA ASN A 23 9.56 -0.47 0.12
C ASN A 23 8.74 -1.44 0.99
N ILE A 24 9.27 -1.77 2.16
CA ILE A 24 8.69 -2.74 3.10
C ILE A 24 8.51 -2.17 4.51
N GLY A 25 9.13 -1.03 4.82
CA GLY A 25 8.98 -0.39 6.13
C GLY A 25 7.61 0.24 6.30
N ALA A 26 7.03 0.15 7.51
CA ALA A 26 5.79 0.85 7.84
C ALA A 26 5.95 2.36 7.62
N ALA A 27 5.00 3.00 6.94
CA ALA A 27 5.03 4.43 6.63
C ALA A 27 4.84 5.26 7.90
N PHE A 28 5.35 6.50 7.92
CA PHE A 28 4.94 7.48 8.91
C PHE A 28 3.59 8.06 8.51
N HIS A 29 2.55 7.77 9.29
CA HIS A 29 1.17 8.10 8.93
C HIS A 29 0.34 8.46 10.18
N PRO A 30 -0.56 9.48 10.12
CA PRO A 30 -1.38 9.86 11.28
C PRO A 30 -2.29 8.75 11.83
N GLY A 31 -2.63 7.75 11.01
CA GLY A 31 -3.49 6.63 11.39
C GLY A 31 -2.77 5.51 12.16
N HIS A 32 -1.44 5.58 12.31
CA HIS A 32 -0.66 4.65 13.11
C HIS A 32 0.70 5.22 13.53
N GLU A 33 1.25 4.68 14.61
CA GLU A 33 2.58 5.01 15.13
C GLU A 33 3.48 3.78 15.09
N VAL A 34 4.67 3.91 14.53
CA VAL A 34 5.71 2.88 14.57
C VAL A 34 6.43 2.98 15.91
N VAL A 35 6.05 2.12 16.86
CA VAL A 35 6.60 2.12 18.23
C VAL A 35 8.02 1.55 18.26
N GLU A 36 8.23 0.50 17.46
CA GLU A 36 9.52 -0.18 17.35
C GLU A 36 9.65 -0.76 15.95
N GLU A 37 10.84 -0.66 15.36
CA GLU A 37 11.13 -1.35 14.10
C GLU A 37 12.59 -1.81 14.05
N ARG A 38 12.82 -2.92 13.36
CA ARG A 38 14.15 -3.46 13.12
C ARG A 38 14.24 -4.04 11.71
N LEU A 39 15.28 -3.65 10.99
CA LEU A 39 15.65 -4.21 9.70
C LEU A 39 16.95 -4.99 9.87
N THR A 40 16.92 -6.28 9.52
CA THR A 40 18.10 -7.17 9.51
C THR A 40 18.36 -7.63 8.08
N ILE A 41 19.59 -7.46 7.60
CA ILE A 41 20.02 -7.87 6.26
C ILE A 41 21.20 -8.82 6.39
N THR A 42 21.09 -9.98 5.76
CA THR A 42 22.12 -11.02 5.76
C THR A 42 22.50 -11.39 4.32
N PRO A 43 23.79 -11.34 3.97
CA PRO A 43 24.94 -10.90 4.77
C PRO A 43 24.85 -9.42 5.13
N SER A 44 25.50 -9.01 6.22
CA SER A 44 25.53 -7.60 6.64
C SER A 44 26.17 -6.74 5.56
N MET A 45 25.50 -5.67 5.19
CA MET A 45 25.95 -4.76 4.13
C MET A 45 25.48 -3.32 4.38
N LYS A 46 26.09 -2.39 3.64
CA LYS A 46 25.71 -0.97 3.74
C LYS A 46 24.30 -0.77 3.17
N VAL A 47 23.43 -0.16 3.97
CA VAL A 47 22.07 0.21 3.61
C VAL A 47 21.93 1.73 3.60
N ARG A 48 21.16 2.26 2.68
CA ARG A 48 20.76 3.66 2.64
C ARG A 48 19.25 3.79 2.63
N ASN A 49 18.72 4.45 3.65
CA ASN A 49 17.30 4.79 3.75
C ASN A 49 17.05 6.18 3.17
N PHE A 50 15.91 6.37 2.50
CA PHE A 50 15.41 7.69 2.10
C PHE A 50 13.88 7.66 2.01
N SER A 51 13.26 8.84 2.08
CA SER A 51 11.83 9.00 1.82
C SER A 51 11.65 9.74 0.48
N ASP A 52 10.67 9.30 -0.29
CA ASP A 52 10.27 10.03 -1.49
C ASP A 52 9.47 11.27 -1.10
N GLU A 53 9.91 12.44 -1.55
CA GLU A 53 9.34 13.73 -1.15
C GLU A 53 7.86 13.91 -1.56
N ARG A 54 7.42 13.22 -2.62
CA ARG A 54 6.05 13.34 -3.14
C ARG A 54 5.05 12.46 -2.41
N SER A 55 5.44 11.20 -2.18
CA SER A 55 4.54 10.19 -1.60
C SER A 55 4.73 10.02 -0.10
N GLY A 56 5.89 10.39 0.44
CA GLY A 56 6.31 10.07 1.79
C GLY A 56 6.72 8.61 1.96
N ASN A 57 6.75 7.83 0.88
CA ASN A 57 7.11 6.41 0.93
C ASN A 57 8.56 6.24 1.40
N ARG A 58 8.80 5.25 2.24
CA ARG A 58 10.10 4.94 2.82
C ARG A 58 10.78 3.87 2.00
N PHE A 59 11.97 4.17 1.49
CA PHE A 59 12.73 3.25 0.66
C PHE A 59 14.07 2.89 1.31
N ILE A 60 14.45 1.63 1.11
CA ILE A 60 15.71 1.05 1.52
C ILE A 60 16.49 0.70 0.26
N ARG A 61 17.72 1.20 0.13
CA ARG A 61 18.62 0.88 -0.99
C ARG A 61 19.82 0.10 -0.50
N LEU A 62 20.17 -0.94 -1.25
CA LEU A 62 21.37 -1.75 -1.02
C LEU A 62 21.93 -2.35 -2.31
N ASP A 63 23.22 -2.65 -2.29
CA ASP A 63 23.91 -3.37 -3.35
C ASP A 63 24.28 -4.76 -2.82
N ALA A 64 23.60 -5.79 -3.35
CA ALA A 64 23.81 -7.15 -2.95
C ALA A 64 24.87 -7.82 -3.82
N PRO A 65 25.89 -8.49 -3.25
CA PRO A 65 26.80 -9.33 -4.00
C PRO A 65 26.11 -10.61 -4.45
N LYS A 66 26.75 -11.38 -5.34
CA LYS A 66 26.31 -12.73 -5.69
C LYS A 66 26.21 -13.59 -4.41
N GLY A 67 25.11 -14.33 -4.29
CA GLY A 67 24.82 -15.24 -3.17
C GLY A 67 23.39 -15.14 -2.69
N ILE A 68 23.15 -15.57 -1.45
CA ILE A 68 21.84 -15.48 -0.82
C ILE A 68 21.73 -14.15 -0.07
N LEU A 69 20.67 -13.41 -0.35
CA LEU A 69 20.27 -12.20 0.38
C LEU A 69 19.02 -12.51 1.18
N SER A 70 19.07 -12.32 2.49
CA SER A 70 17.91 -12.38 3.38
C SER A 70 17.63 -10.99 3.94
N VAL A 71 16.40 -10.54 3.81
CA VAL A 71 15.87 -9.27 4.33
C VAL A 71 14.76 -9.58 5.31
N ASN A 72 14.96 -9.23 6.57
CA ASN A 72 13.96 -9.39 7.62
C ASN A 72 13.61 -8.02 8.20
N TYR A 73 12.33 -7.65 8.12
CA TYR A 73 11.77 -6.45 8.72
C TYR A 73 10.77 -6.86 9.80
N HIS A 74 10.98 -6.36 10.99
CA HIS A 74 10.10 -6.52 12.14
C HIS A 74 9.63 -5.15 12.61
N ALA A 75 8.34 -5.02 12.95
CA ALA A 75 7.81 -3.78 13.50
C ALA A 75 6.66 -4.03 14.48
N ARG A 76 6.58 -3.18 15.50
CA ARG A 76 5.44 -3.05 16.39
C ARG A 76 4.79 -1.70 16.10
N VAL A 77 3.53 -1.75 15.66
CA VAL A 77 2.81 -0.57 15.19
C VAL A 77 1.51 -0.42 15.97
N GLN A 78 1.32 0.75 16.56
CA GLN A 78 0.09 1.11 17.26
C GLN A 78 -0.87 1.77 16.28
N LEU A 79 -2.09 1.24 16.15
CA LEU A 79 -3.11 1.74 15.23
C LEU A 79 -3.99 2.77 15.93
N HIS A 80 -4.27 3.84 15.19
CA HIS A 80 -5.17 4.92 15.58
C HIS A 80 -6.36 4.98 14.59
N PRO A 81 -7.35 4.07 14.72
CA PRO A 81 -8.47 4.03 13.78
C PRO A 81 -9.22 5.35 13.77
N VAL A 82 -9.36 5.93 12.59
CA VAL A 82 -10.20 7.10 12.39
C VAL A 82 -11.55 6.64 11.86
N ALA A 83 -12.62 6.96 12.57
CA ALA A 83 -13.96 6.67 12.10
C ALA A 83 -14.20 7.33 10.73
N GLN A 84 -14.58 6.52 9.75
CA GLN A 84 -14.95 7.06 8.44
C GLN A 84 -16.36 7.65 8.51
N PRO A 85 -16.56 8.90 8.05
CA PRO A 85 -17.89 9.48 7.93
C PRO A 85 -18.77 8.65 6.99
N LEU A 86 -20.08 8.60 7.26
CA LEU A 86 -21.02 7.86 6.43
C LEU A 86 -21.30 8.53 5.08
N HIS A 87 -21.16 9.84 5.04
CA HIS A 87 -21.45 10.66 3.86
C HIS A 87 -20.29 11.62 3.61
N LEU A 88 -19.77 11.60 2.42
CA LEU A 88 -18.75 12.53 1.90
C LEU A 88 -19.08 12.80 0.44
N ASP A 89 -18.96 14.05 0.04
CA ASP A 89 -19.22 14.48 -1.33
C ASP A 89 -17.98 14.31 -2.21
N GLU A 90 -18.20 14.19 -3.52
CA GLU A 90 -17.13 14.30 -4.50
C GLU A 90 -16.72 15.76 -4.66
N THR A 91 -15.42 16.01 -4.63
CA THR A 91 -14.88 17.34 -4.90
C THR A 91 -14.90 17.59 -6.43
N PRO A 92 -15.55 18.63 -6.92
CA PRO A 92 -15.48 19.00 -8.34
C PRO A 92 -14.04 19.18 -8.80
N VAL A 93 -13.73 18.76 -10.05
CA VAL A 93 -12.34 18.82 -10.56
C VAL A 93 -11.74 20.23 -10.46
N SER A 94 -12.55 21.26 -10.67
CA SER A 94 -12.11 22.67 -10.56
C SER A 94 -11.75 23.13 -9.14
N ALA A 95 -12.16 22.37 -8.12
CA ALA A 95 -11.90 22.64 -6.70
C ALA A 95 -10.86 21.69 -6.09
N LEU A 96 -10.30 20.76 -6.88
CA LEU A 96 -9.28 19.84 -6.40
C LEU A 96 -7.96 20.58 -6.13
N PRO A 97 -7.26 20.26 -5.02
CA PRO A 97 -5.90 20.74 -4.80
C PRO A 97 -4.94 20.25 -5.88
N ASP A 98 -3.98 21.08 -6.29
CA ASP A 98 -2.98 20.74 -7.32
C ASP A 98 -2.25 19.42 -7.04
N ALA A 99 -1.94 19.15 -5.77
CA ALA A 99 -1.29 17.91 -5.33
C ALA A 99 -2.11 16.63 -5.58
N VAL A 100 -3.42 16.76 -5.83
CA VAL A 100 -4.33 15.63 -6.05
C VAL A 100 -4.59 15.37 -7.54
N LEU A 101 -4.40 16.38 -8.40
CA LEU A 101 -4.75 16.31 -9.83
C LEU A 101 -4.07 15.14 -10.57
N HIS A 102 -2.83 14.80 -10.24
CA HIS A 102 -2.14 13.69 -10.90
C HIS A 102 -2.76 12.31 -10.62
N TYR A 103 -3.61 12.19 -9.59
CA TYR A 103 -4.37 10.98 -9.27
C TYR A 103 -5.68 10.84 -10.06
N LEU A 104 -5.98 11.78 -10.96
CA LEU A 104 -7.03 11.65 -11.98
C LEU A 104 -6.53 10.97 -13.27
N MET A 105 -5.21 11.02 -13.51
CA MET A 105 -4.64 10.60 -14.78
C MET A 105 -4.50 9.07 -14.87
N PRO A 106 -4.60 8.49 -16.07
CA PRO A 106 -4.24 7.09 -16.28
C PRO A 106 -2.81 6.82 -15.84
N SER A 107 -2.51 5.59 -15.46
CA SER A 107 -1.19 5.18 -15.06
C SER A 107 -0.88 3.76 -15.57
N ARG A 108 0.32 3.21 -15.27
CA ARG A 108 0.81 1.97 -15.89
C ARG A 108 -0.20 0.81 -15.82
N TYR A 109 -0.91 0.67 -14.69
CA TYR A 109 -1.84 -0.43 -14.46
C TYR A 109 -3.30 0.01 -14.39
N CYS A 110 -3.56 1.31 -14.46
CA CYS A 110 -4.89 1.89 -14.30
C CYS A 110 -5.24 2.75 -15.54
N GLU A 111 -5.75 2.10 -16.59
CA GLU A 111 -6.11 2.71 -17.87
C GLU A 111 -7.52 3.34 -17.82
N SER A 112 -7.67 4.36 -16.97
CA SER A 112 -8.98 4.99 -16.70
C SER A 112 -9.62 5.64 -17.93
N ASP A 113 -8.82 6.05 -18.89
CA ASP A 113 -9.27 6.55 -20.20
C ASP A 113 -9.95 5.46 -21.04
N SER A 114 -9.43 4.23 -21.00
CA SER A 114 -9.98 3.08 -21.73
C SER A 114 -11.32 2.60 -21.16
N LEU A 115 -11.52 2.68 -19.83
CA LEU A 115 -12.74 2.21 -19.16
C LEU A 115 -13.77 3.32 -18.88
N ARG A 116 -13.56 4.55 -19.39
CA ARG A 116 -14.46 5.69 -19.11
C ARG A 116 -15.92 5.39 -19.45
N ARG A 117 -16.17 4.86 -20.64
CA ARG A 117 -17.54 4.55 -21.09
C ARG A 117 -18.19 3.51 -20.17
N VAL A 118 -17.45 2.49 -19.79
CA VAL A 118 -17.92 1.42 -18.90
C VAL A 118 -18.26 1.97 -17.52
N ALA A 119 -17.36 2.77 -16.93
CA ALA A 119 -17.57 3.38 -15.62
C ALA A 119 -18.82 4.28 -15.61
N GLN A 120 -19.02 5.09 -16.67
CA GLN A 120 -20.21 5.93 -16.81
C GLN A 120 -21.49 5.11 -16.97
N GLN A 121 -21.47 4.00 -17.69
CA GLN A 121 -22.64 3.12 -17.83
C GLN A 121 -23.00 2.44 -16.51
N LEU A 122 -22.01 1.96 -15.75
CA LEU A 122 -22.24 1.25 -14.51
C LEU A 122 -22.60 2.18 -13.34
N PHE A 123 -21.96 3.34 -13.23
CA PHE A 123 -22.01 4.16 -12.02
C PHE A 123 -22.36 5.64 -12.26
N GLY A 124 -22.37 6.11 -13.52
CA GLY A 124 -22.58 7.53 -13.84
C GLY A 124 -23.99 8.05 -13.49
N HIS A 125 -24.96 7.15 -13.35
CA HIS A 125 -26.33 7.47 -12.93
C HIS A 125 -26.50 7.63 -11.42
N LEU A 126 -25.50 7.19 -10.61
CA LEU A 126 -25.54 7.31 -9.16
C LEU A 126 -25.20 8.73 -8.70
N PRO A 127 -25.77 9.20 -7.59
CA PRO A 127 -25.41 10.48 -7.01
C PRO A 127 -23.90 10.54 -6.70
N PRO A 128 -23.22 11.66 -7.03
CA PRO A 128 -21.83 11.86 -6.68
C PRO A 128 -21.60 11.75 -5.17
N GLY A 129 -20.47 11.15 -4.76
CA GLY A 129 -20.05 11.04 -3.36
C GLY A 129 -19.66 9.62 -2.97
N MET A 130 -19.49 9.41 -1.66
CA MET A 130 -19.04 8.14 -1.08
C MET A 130 -19.92 6.95 -1.52
N GLY A 131 -21.22 7.13 -1.67
CA GLY A 131 -22.15 6.07 -2.12
C GLY A 131 -21.76 5.51 -3.49
N ARG A 132 -21.32 6.37 -4.42
CA ARG A 132 -20.87 5.95 -5.74
C ARG A 132 -19.54 5.17 -5.68
N VAL A 133 -18.60 5.57 -4.84
CA VAL A 133 -17.33 4.83 -4.65
C VAL A 133 -17.60 3.47 -3.98
N ARG A 134 -18.51 3.41 -3.01
CA ARG A 134 -18.93 2.13 -2.40
C ARG A 134 -19.64 1.22 -3.40
N ALA A 135 -20.39 1.77 -4.35
CA ALA A 135 -20.99 0.97 -5.41
C ALA A 135 -19.92 0.39 -6.34
N VAL A 136 -18.84 1.14 -6.64
CA VAL A 136 -17.66 0.62 -7.37
C VAL A 136 -17.01 -0.51 -6.59
N GLU A 137 -16.72 -0.31 -5.30
CA GLU A 137 -16.14 -1.32 -4.42
C GLU A 137 -16.97 -2.60 -4.37
N SER A 138 -18.28 -2.48 -4.15
CA SER A 138 -19.19 -3.63 -4.08
C SER A 138 -19.29 -4.36 -5.41
N TRP A 139 -19.37 -3.62 -6.52
CA TRP A 139 -19.40 -4.23 -7.84
C TRP A 139 -18.13 -5.04 -8.15
N ILE A 140 -16.97 -4.54 -7.76
CA ILE A 140 -15.70 -5.29 -7.92
C ILE A 140 -15.73 -6.56 -7.09
N HIS A 141 -16.13 -6.45 -5.82
CA HIS A 141 -16.24 -7.59 -4.92
C HIS A 141 -17.16 -8.70 -5.46
N GLU A 142 -18.28 -8.31 -6.06
CA GLU A 142 -19.31 -9.23 -6.57
C GLU A 142 -19.01 -9.77 -7.97
N SER A 143 -18.19 -9.05 -8.77
CA SER A 143 -17.99 -9.35 -10.19
C SER A 143 -16.62 -9.93 -10.51
N ILE A 144 -15.66 -9.89 -9.59
CA ILE A 144 -14.29 -10.37 -9.80
C ILE A 144 -14.01 -11.50 -8.81
N ASP A 145 -13.56 -12.64 -9.34
CA ASP A 145 -13.17 -13.79 -8.52
C ASP A 145 -11.78 -13.53 -7.91
N TYR A 146 -11.68 -13.63 -6.57
CA TYR A 146 -10.40 -13.46 -5.90
C TYR A 146 -9.57 -14.74 -6.01
N GLN A 147 -8.41 -14.65 -6.65
CA GLN A 147 -7.46 -15.75 -6.76
C GLN A 147 -6.03 -15.23 -6.72
N THR A 148 -5.18 -15.86 -5.91
CA THR A 148 -3.76 -15.54 -5.83
C THR A 148 -2.97 -16.25 -6.94
N GLY A 149 -1.93 -15.59 -7.48
CA GLY A 149 -1.00 -16.21 -8.43
C GLY A 149 -1.53 -16.40 -9.86
N VAL A 150 -2.75 -15.93 -10.17
CA VAL A 150 -3.35 -16.08 -11.52
C VAL A 150 -3.00 -14.93 -12.47
N THR A 151 -2.56 -13.80 -11.93
CA THR A 151 -2.20 -12.61 -12.72
C THR A 151 -0.68 -12.43 -12.81
N GLN A 152 -0.25 -11.77 -13.88
CA GLN A 152 1.16 -11.48 -14.15
C GLN A 152 1.56 -10.10 -13.61
N PRO A 153 2.87 -9.82 -13.43
CA PRO A 153 3.34 -8.49 -13.07
C PRO A 153 2.93 -7.38 -14.05
N THR A 154 2.54 -7.75 -15.27
CA THR A 154 2.10 -6.82 -16.32
C THR A 154 0.58 -6.67 -16.43
N THR A 155 -0.21 -7.48 -15.73
CA THR A 155 -1.68 -7.45 -15.75
C THR A 155 -2.19 -6.08 -15.32
N THR A 156 -3.10 -5.52 -16.11
CA THR A 156 -3.68 -4.19 -15.93
C THR A 156 -5.13 -4.27 -15.45
N ALA A 157 -5.71 -3.14 -15.05
CA ALA A 157 -7.11 -3.08 -14.65
C ALA A 157 -8.08 -3.48 -15.79
N GLN A 158 -7.74 -3.15 -17.03
CA GLN A 158 -8.53 -3.56 -18.20
C GLN A 158 -8.50 -5.09 -18.38
N ASP A 159 -7.34 -5.73 -18.20
CA ASP A 159 -7.23 -7.18 -18.27
C ASP A 159 -8.12 -7.84 -17.20
N VAL A 160 -8.07 -7.35 -15.96
CA VAL A 160 -8.89 -7.85 -14.84
C VAL A 160 -10.38 -7.64 -15.11
N PHE A 161 -10.76 -6.47 -15.65
CA PHE A 161 -12.15 -6.21 -16.02
C PHE A 161 -12.68 -7.23 -17.04
N VAL A 162 -11.86 -7.67 -17.99
CA VAL A 162 -12.25 -8.66 -19.02
C VAL A 162 -12.21 -10.07 -18.46
N GLN A 163 -11.14 -10.44 -17.73
CA GLN A 163 -10.91 -11.82 -17.27
C GLN A 163 -11.74 -12.19 -16.04
N ARG A 164 -12.21 -11.18 -15.27
CA ARG A 164 -13.01 -11.35 -14.05
C ARG A 164 -12.31 -12.12 -12.92
N VAL A 165 -10.99 -12.08 -12.88
CA VAL A 165 -10.19 -12.77 -11.86
C VAL A 165 -8.95 -11.95 -11.52
N GLY A 166 -8.51 -11.97 -10.23
CA GLY A 166 -7.31 -11.27 -9.79
C GLY A 166 -7.05 -11.37 -8.30
N GLY A 167 -5.91 -10.84 -7.86
CA GLY A 167 -5.56 -10.69 -6.45
C GLY A 167 -5.87 -9.28 -5.91
N CYS A 168 -5.48 -9.00 -4.66
CA CYS A 168 -5.76 -7.71 -4.00
C CYS A 168 -5.28 -6.49 -4.79
N ARG A 169 -4.07 -6.57 -5.38
CA ARG A 169 -3.51 -5.52 -6.25
C ARG A 169 -4.44 -5.23 -7.43
N ASP A 170 -4.99 -6.25 -8.01
CA ASP A 170 -5.80 -6.17 -9.23
C ASP A 170 -7.18 -5.59 -8.92
N PHE A 171 -7.76 -5.96 -7.78
CA PHE A 171 -8.99 -5.37 -7.22
C PHE A 171 -8.81 -3.87 -6.96
N ALA A 172 -7.70 -3.49 -6.32
CA ALA A 172 -7.39 -2.08 -6.05
C ALA A 172 -7.16 -1.29 -7.34
N HIS A 173 -6.41 -1.83 -8.33
CA HIS A 173 -6.21 -1.18 -9.62
C HIS A 173 -7.52 -0.96 -10.38
N LEU A 174 -8.44 -1.92 -10.33
CA LEU A 174 -9.75 -1.77 -10.97
C LEU A 174 -10.58 -0.68 -10.27
N GLY A 175 -10.56 -0.63 -8.92
CA GLY A 175 -11.21 0.43 -8.14
C GLY A 175 -10.67 1.81 -8.48
N ILE A 176 -9.34 1.97 -8.54
CA ILE A 176 -8.67 3.20 -8.96
C ILE A 176 -9.10 3.60 -10.38
N THR A 177 -9.09 2.65 -11.29
CA THR A 177 -9.41 2.89 -12.70
C THR A 177 -10.84 3.38 -12.88
N LEU A 178 -11.80 2.72 -12.24
CA LEU A 178 -13.21 3.10 -12.31
C LEU A 178 -13.49 4.45 -11.62
N CYS A 179 -12.86 4.72 -10.47
CA CYS A 179 -12.96 6.03 -9.81
C CYS A 179 -12.41 7.15 -10.69
N ARG A 180 -11.20 7.00 -11.23
CA ARG A 180 -10.60 8.02 -12.13
C ARG A 180 -11.41 8.22 -13.41
N ALA A 181 -11.98 7.15 -13.96
CA ALA A 181 -12.87 7.22 -15.13
C ALA A 181 -14.15 8.03 -14.84
N LEU A 182 -14.55 8.16 -13.56
CA LEU A 182 -15.64 9.00 -13.06
C LEU A 182 -15.18 10.39 -12.59
N ASN A 183 -13.93 10.76 -12.85
CA ASN A 183 -13.27 11.98 -12.37
C ASN A 183 -13.09 12.08 -10.85
N ILE A 184 -13.04 10.96 -10.16
CA ILE A 184 -12.73 10.87 -8.74
C ILE A 184 -11.23 10.53 -8.60
N PRO A 185 -10.40 11.41 -8.00
CA PRO A 185 -9.00 11.06 -7.78
C PRO A 185 -8.88 9.83 -6.90
N ALA A 186 -8.04 8.87 -7.31
CA ALA A 186 -7.85 7.63 -6.59
C ALA A 186 -6.40 7.17 -6.66
N ARG A 187 -5.93 6.49 -5.61
CA ARG A 187 -4.55 6.02 -5.48
C ARG A 187 -4.46 4.65 -4.80
N LEU A 188 -3.38 3.94 -5.07
CA LEU A 188 -3.07 2.67 -4.43
C LEU A 188 -2.50 2.90 -3.03
N VAL A 189 -2.88 2.04 -2.10
CA VAL A 189 -2.26 1.88 -0.78
C VAL A 189 -1.82 0.43 -0.62
N VAL A 190 -0.58 0.24 -0.19
CA VAL A 190 -0.04 -1.07 0.16
C VAL A 190 0.28 -1.09 1.64
N GLY A 191 0.03 -2.19 2.31
CA GLY A 191 0.27 -2.34 3.74
C GLY A 191 0.32 -3.77 4.20
N TYR A 192 0.44 -3.90 5.53
CA TYR A 192 0.32 -5.15 6.27
C TYR A 192 -1.02 -5.16 6.99
N VAL A 193 -1.70 -6.30 6.95
CA VAL A 193 -2.95 -6.49 7.71
C VAL A 193 -3.13 -7.97 7.99
N ASN A 194 -3.73 -8.28 9.14
CA ASN A 194 -4.07 -9.65 9.49
C ASN A 194 -5.30 -10.11 8.71
N PHE A 195 -5.20 -11.25 8.04
CA PHE A 195 -6.32 -12.01 7.46
C PHE A 195 -6.03 -13.51 7.52
N ALA A 196 -7.09 -14.32 7.65
CA ALA A 196 -6.94 -15.75 7.88
C ALA A 196 -6.61 -16.53 6.59
N GLU A 197 -7.24 -16.15 5.48
CA GLU A 197 -7.09 -16.82 4.18
C GLU A 197 -7.13 -15.81 3.03
N PRO A 198 -6.31 -16.02 1.99
CA PRO A 198 -5.19 -16.96 1.84
C PRO A 198 -4.05 -16.68 2.84
N PRO A 199 -2.90 -17.42 2.82
CA PRO A 199 -1.76 -17.07 3.67
C PRO A 199 -1.42 -15.59 3.59
N GLN A 200 -1.05 -15.00 4.70
CA GLN A 200 -0.78 -13.56 4.81
C GLN A 200 0.30 -13.11 3.82
N ASP A 201 0.10 -11.96 3.22
CA ASP A 201 0.97 -11.31 2.25
C ASP A 201 0.83 -9.78 2.38
N PHE A 202 1.59 -9.03 1.60
CA PHE A 202 1.29 -7.61 1.39
C PHE A 202 -0.14 -7.46 0.89
N HIS A 203 -0.87 -6.55 1.50
CA HIS A 203 -2.24 -6.25 1.09
C HIS A 203 -2.31 -4.94 0.33
N ALA A 204 -3.10 -4.92 -0.73
CA ALA A 204 -3.30 -3.76 -1.57
C ALA A 204 -4.77 -3.35 -1.58
N VAL A 205 -5.00 -2.08 -1.30
CA VAL A 205 -6.31 -1.43 -1.25
C VAL A 205 -6.25 -0.10 -1.99
N PHE A 206 -7.36 0.61 -2.14
CA PHE A 206 -7.33 1.92 -2.78
C PHE A 206 -7.92 3.02 -1.92
N GLU A 207 -7.51 4.24 -2.18
CA GLU A 207 -8.11 5.45 -1.63
C GLU A 207 -8.76 6.27 -2.73
N ALA A 208 -9.90 6.88 -2.41
CA ALA A 208 -10.56 7.89 -3.23
C ALA A 208 -10.57 9.24 -2.48
N TRP A 209 -10.43 10.34 -3.24
CA TRP A 209 -10.48 11.70 -2.67
C TRP A 209 -11.92 12.18 -2.61
N LEU A 210 -12.41 12.32 -1.39
CA LEU A 210 -13.78 12.75 -1.10
C LEU A 210 -13.75 13.85 -0.03
N ASP A 211 -14.47 14.92 -0.23
CA ASP A 211 -14.63 16.02 0.73
C ASP A 211 -13.31 16.49 1.38
N GLY A 212 -12.29 16.70 0.52
CA GLY A 212 -10.99 17.23 0.94
C GLY A 212 -10.07 16.23 1.65
N ARG A 213 -10.36 14.93 1.61
CA ARG A 213 -9.55 13.88 2.27
C ARG A 213 -9.47 12.59 1.47
N TRP A 214 -8.46 11.80 1.76
CA TRP A 214 -8.34 10.43 1.27
C TRP A 214 -9.16 9.47 2.14
N VAL A 215 -10.00 8.66 1.50
CA VAL A 215 -10.86 7.66 2.13
C VAL A 215 -10.50 6.28 1.60
N LEU A 216 -10.24 5.34 2.50
CA LEU A 216 -9.79 3.99 2.19
C LEU A 216 -10.95 3.05 1.86
N PHE A 217 -10.76 2.18 0.86
CA PHE A 217 -11.70 1.16 0.40
C PHE A 217 -10.96 -0.15 0.13
N ASP A 218 -11.54 -1.28 0.53
CA ASP A 218 -11.02 -2.61 0.23
C ASP A 218 -12.07 -3.45 -0.51
N ALA A 219 -11.95 -3.52 -1.82
CA ALA A 219 -12.85 -4.29 -2.66
C ALA A 219 -12.73 -5.81 -2.46
N THR A 220 -11.68 -6.29 -1.80
CA THR A 220 -11.54 -7.71 -1.45
C THR A 220 -12.35 -8.07 -0.21
N ARG A 221 -12.53 -7.14 0.71
CA ARG A 221 -13.16 -7.32 2.03
C ARG A 221 -12.50 -8.42 2.88
N MET A 222 -11.20 -8.66 2.65
CA MET A 222 -10.46 -9.73 3.35
C MET A 222 -10.11 -9.37 4.78
N ALA A 223 -9.97 -8.07 5.07
CA ALA A 223 -9.60 -7.60 6.39
C ALA A 223 -10.29 -6.27 6.74
N PRO A 224 -10.43 -5.95 8.04
CA PRO A 224 -10.86 -4.64 8.47
C PRO A 224 -9.88 -3.56 8.01
N ILE A 225 -10.34 -2.57 7.26
CA ILE A 225 -9.50 -1.51 6.68
C ILE A 225 -8.86 -0.60 7.73
N ASP A 226 -9.43 -0.51 8.92
CA ASP A 226 -8.92 0.23 10.06
C ASP A 226 -7.75 -0.47 10.77
N ARG A 227 -7.43 -1.71 10.34
CA ARG A 227 -6.29 -2.51 10.84
C ARG A 227 -5.07 -2.47 9.93
N LEU A 228 -5.13 -1.77 8.80
CA LEU A 228 -4.04 -1.71 7.83
C LEU A 228 -2.86 -0.88 8.36
N VAL A 229 -1.71 -1.51 8.54
CA VAL A 229 -0.41 -0.85 8.72
C VAL A 229 0.10 -0.44 7.34
N ARG A 230 0.09 0.85 7.03
CA ARG A 230 0.51 1.35 5.71
C ARG A 230 2.00 1.20 5.49
N ILE A 231 2.39 0.78 4.30
CA ILE A 231 3.77 0.79 3.79
C ILE A 231 3.98 1.98 2.87
N GLY A 232 3.05 2.19 1.93
CA GLY A 232 3.18 3.28 0.97
C GLY A 232 1.93 3.54 0.16
N THR A 233 1.95 4.66 -0.55
CA THR A 233 0.89 5.10 -1.46
C THR A 233 1.47 5.50 -2.82
N GLY A 234 0.71 5.30 -3.89
CA GLY A 234 1.14 5.67 -5.23
C GLY A 234 0.00 5.68 -6.23
N ARG A 235 0.27 6.07 -7.47
CA ARG A 235 -0.76 6.08 -8.52
C ARG A 235 -1.25 4.67 -8.85
N ASP A 236 -0.32 3.70 -8.80
CA ASP A 236 -0.55 2.27 -8.95
C ASP A 236 0.66 1.50 -8.39
N ALA A 237 0.72 0.19 -8.61
CA ALA A 237 1.79 -0.67 -8.09
C ALA A 237 3.19 -0.34 -8.63
N LYS A 238 3.32 0.46 -9.70
CA LYS A 238 4.64 0.92 -10.19
C LYS A 238 5.32 1.84 -9.19
N ASP A 239 4.54 2.65 -8.47
CA ASP A 239 5.07 3.63 -7.52
C ASP A 239 5.33 3.02 -6.12
N VAL A 240 4.75 1.85 -5.80
CA VAL A 240 4.76 1.22 -4.46
C VAL A 240 5.15 -0.27 -4.48
N ALA A 241 5.93 -0.70 -5.47
CA ALA A 241 6.44 -2.06 -5.49
C ALA A 241 7.28 -2.33 -4.22
N PHE A 242 7.01 -3.46 -3.52
CA PHE A 242 7.77 -3.83 -2.32
C PHE A 242 9.25 -4.07 -2.60
N ALA A 243 9.59 -4.45 -3.85
CA ALA A 243 10.97 -4.55 -4.33
C ALA A 243 11.04 -4.12 -5.80
N THR A 244 11.99 -3.24 -6.12
CA THR A 244 12.45 -2.96 -7.48
C THR A 244 13.91 -3.38 -7.55
N ILE A 245 14.23 -4.28 -8.49
CA ILE A 245 15.53 -4.95 -8.56
C ILE A 245 16.17 -4.67 -9.89
N PHE A 246 17.45 -4.30 -9.86
CA PHE A 246 18.28 -4.07 -11.02
C PHE A 246 19.42 -5.12 -11.01
N GLY A 247 19.18 -6.24 -11.69
CA GLY A 247 20.07 -7.39 -11.75
C GLY A 247 19.32 -8.71 -11.97
N ASP A 248 20.08 -9.80 -12.07
CA ASP A 248 19.56 -11.15 -12.21
C ASP A 248 19.38 -11.78 -10.82
N VAL A 249 18.11 -11.82 -10.40
CA VAL A 249 17.73 -12.21 -9.03
C VAL A 249 16.46 -13.06 -9.07
N LYS A 250 16.47 -14.14 -8.29
CA LYS A 250 15.32 -15.00 -8.08
C LYS A 250 14.85 -14.89 -6.64
N MET A 251 13.56 -14.62 -6.41
CA MET A 251 12.96 -14.70 -5.09
C MET A 251 12.81 -16.18 -4.67
N LEU A 252 13.35 -16.55 -3.53
CA LEU A 252 13.30 -17.90 -2.97
C LEU A 252 12.17 -18.06 -1.95
N ARG A 253 11.97 -17.03 -1.11
CA ARG A 253 11.02 -17.05 -0.01
C ARG A 253 10.44 -15.67 0.20
N LYS A 254 9.16 -15.61 0.51
CA LYS A 254 8.46 -14.43 1.00
C LYS A 254 7.47 -14.91 2.04
N GLU A 255 7.67 -14.51 3.28
CA GLU A 255 6.79 -14.82 4.40
C GLU A 255 6.46 -13.54 5.13
N ILE A 256 5.18 -13.30 5.31
CA ILE A 256 4.65 -12.14 6.01
C ILE A 256 3.69 -12.67 7.07
N THR A 257 3.89 -12.21 8.30
CA THR A 257 2.99 -12.44 9.43
C THR A 257 2.59 -11.11 10.04
N VAL A 258 1.32 -10.99 10.34
CA VAL A 258 0.78 -9.85 11.06
C VAL A 258 -0.07 -10.41 12.20
N ASP A 259 0.40 -10.24 13.43
CA ASP A 259 -0.32 -10.63 14.62
C ASP A 259 -0.96 -9.40 15.26
N GLU A 260 -2.18 -9.56 15.73
CA GLU A 260 -2.86 -8.53 16.51
C GLU A 260 -2.66 -8.83 18.00
N GLY A 261 -2.10 -7.88 18.74
CA GLY A 261 -1.90 -7.95 20.18
C GLY A 261 -2.69 -6.86 20.90
N GLU A 262 -3.24 -7.16 22.06
CA GLU A 262 -3.54 -6.13 23.04
C GLU A 262 -2.22 -5.67 23.67
N MET A 263 -2.06 -4.35 23.87
CA MET A 263 -0.94 -3.85 24.66
C MET A 263 -0.91 -4.57 26.02
N PRO A 264 0.21 -5.18 26.44
CA PRO A 264 0.38 -5.51 27.83
C PRO A 264 0.15 -4.22 28.63
N ALA A 265 -0.63 -4.28 29.71
CA ALA A 265 -0.74 -3.17 30.64
C ALA A 265 0.66 -2.67 30.98
N GLU A 266 0.90 -1.37 30.86
CA GLU A 266 2.20 -0.76 31.15
C GLU A 266 2.66 -1.25 32.52
N ASP A 267 3.76 -2.00 32.52
CA ASP A 267 4.47 -2.33 33.74
C ASP A 267 5.18 -1.01 34.17
N GLU A 268 4.56 -0.29 35.09
CA GLU A 268 5.10 0.93 35.70
C GLU A 268 6.40 0.57 36.44
N GLY A 269 7.52 0.44 35.75
CA GLY A 269 8.76 0.18 36.42
C GLY A 269 9.94 -0.23 35.56
N ARG A 270 10.21 0.45 34.43
CA ARG A 270 11.58 0.45 33.91
C ARG A 270 11.82 1.70 33.06
N ALA A 271 12.45 2.71 33.70
CA ALA A 271 13.05 3.83 32.98
C ALA A 271 14.12 3.29 32.02
N THR A 272 13.83 3.33 30.73
CA THR A 272 14.82 3.18 29.68
C THR A 272 15.29 4.55 29.24
N GLU A 273 16.60 4.75 29.24
CA GLU A 273 17.25 5.97 28.75
C GLU A 273 16.78 6.31 27.31
N PRO A 274 16.58 7.62 27.00
CA PRO A 274 16.12 8.02 25.69
C PRO A 274 17.23 7.78 24.64
N ALA A 275 16.90 7.02 23.60
CA ALA A 275 17.73 6.94 22.41
C ALA A 275 17.83 8.34 21.78
N VAL A 276 19.07 8.82 21.62
CA VAL A 276 19.39 10.12 21.03
C VAL A 276 18.83 10.18 19.61
N ALA A 277 17.79 10.98 19.43
CA ALA A 277 17.27 11.35 18.12
C ALA A 277 18.32 12.27 17.45
N ALA A 278 18.88 11.81 16.33
CA ALA A 278 19.69 12.66 15.47
C ALA A 278 18.76 13.67 14.76
N SER A 279 18.82 14.92 15.20
CA SER A 279 18.20 16.05 14.52
C SER A 279 18.81 16.25 13.13
N PRO A 280 18.03 16.48 12.06
CA PRO A 280 18.57 16.96 10.80
C PRO A 280 18.97 18.43 10.95
N GLY A 281 20.27 18.69 10.89
CA GLY A 281 20.81 20.03 10.82
C GLY A 281 20.39 20.70 9.52
N LEU A 282 19.61 21.76 9.63
CA LEU A 282 19.47 22.81 8.64
C LEU A 282 20.75 23.64 8.65
N SER A 283 21.52 23.59 7.59
CA SER A 283 22.46 24.66 7.25
C SER A 283 22.50 24.81 5.73
N GLY A 284 22.13 25.91 5.29
CA GLY A 284 22.16 26.85 4.29
C GLY A 284 23.30 26.74 3.24
N PHE A 285 22.91 26.87 2.06
CA PHE A 285 23.22 27.73 0.93
C PHE A 285 22.53 27.17 -0.32
#